data_9fdd46d84ac9fe7aef376ffbfee632d6
#
_entry.id   9fdd46d84ac9fe7aef376ffbfee632d6
#
_cell.length_a   1.000
_cell.length_b   1.000
_cell.length_c   1.000
_cell.angle_alpha   90.00
_cell.angle_beta   90.00
_cell.angle_gamma   90.00
#
_symmetry.space_group_name_H-M   'P 1'
#
loop_
_entity.id
_entity.type
_entity.pdbx_description
1 polymer ?
#
loop_
_entity_poly.entity_id
_entity_poly.type
_entity_poly.pdbx_seq_one_letter_code
_entity_poly.pdbx_strand_id
1 'polypeptide(L)'
;MKVIITGTSSGIGKAIAMHYLQQGFSVIGIGRKHTIDHADYQPVVCDLTDEKAIRSLDAESWTSDDILLVNNAGMLGIVKRLSDQDSPDIGAVMALNAIAPALLMNKLARTCEAAAKSLTVVNISSGAAKRAIPSWSAYCASKAALEMLSETFYLEEQEKGRNTKVYCVAPGVVDTPMQAQIRSVDSTDFAASGTFHDYYEKGELASPQLVAQKLNRLLEMPYSGEVFYSLRSIE
;
A
#
# COMPACT_ATOMS: atom_id res chain seq x y z
N MET A 1 -13.86 -9.18 -11.64
CA MET A 1 -12.97 -8.17 -11.05
C MET A 1 -11.53 -8.66 -11.17
N LYS A 2 -10.62 -7.83 -11.59
CA LYS A 2 -9.17 -8.09 -11.62
C LYS A 2 -8.49 -7.35 -10.47
N VAL A 3 -7.57 -8.02 -9.79
CA VAL A 3 -6.88 -7.46 -8.61
C VAL A 3 -5.45 -7.10 -8.98
N ILE A 4 -5.08 -5.85 -8.79
CA ILE A 4 -3.73 -5.33 -9.07
C ILE A 4 -3.09 -4.93 -7.74
N ILE A 5 -1.94 -5.52 -7.41
CA ILE A 5 -1.31 -5.33 -6.11
C ILE A 5 0.16 -4.94 -6.30
N THR A 6 0.58 -3.87 -5.67
CA THR A 6 2.00 -3.51 -5.63
C THR A 6 2.71 -4.17 -4.44
N GLY A 7 3.93 -4.70 -4.66
CA GLY A 7 4.77 -5.26 -3.58
C GLY A 7 4.31 -6.62 -3.07
N THR A 8 4.08 -7.59 -3.96
CA THR A 8 3.58 -8.94 -3.65
C THR A 8 4.67 -9.95 -3.25
N SER A 9 5.93 -9.55 -3.11
CA SER A 9 7.03 -10.48 -2.79
C SER A 9 7.05 -10.96 -1.34
N SER A 10 6.45 -10.22 -0.40
CA SER A 10 6.45 -10.53 1.03
C SER A 10 5.35 -9.80 1.79
N GLY A 11 5.20 -10.07 3.07
CA GLY A 11 4.36 -9.34 4.01
C GLY A 11 2.90 -9.21 3.58
N ILE A 12 2.32 -8.05 3.80
CA ILE A 12 0.89 -7.77 3.57
C ILE A 12 0.51 -7.99 2.10
N GLY A 13 1.29 -7.46 1.14
CA GLY A 13 0.98 -7.57 -0.28
C GLY A 13 0.96 -9.02 -0.78
N LYS A 14 1.89 -9.87 -0.30
CA LYS A 14 1.86 -11.31 -0.60
C LYS A 14 0.63 -11.98 -0.02
N ALA A 15 0.28 -11.65 1.23
CA ALA A 15 -0.89 -12.23 1.88
C ALA A 15 -2.20 -11.84 1.19
N ILE A 16 -2.35 -10.57 0.77
CA ILE A 16 -3.51 -10.11 0.00
C ILE A 16 -3.56 -10.84 -1.35
N ALA A 17 -2.45 -10.94 -2.08
CA ALA A 17 -2.40 -11.64 -3.36
C ALA A 17 -2.84 -13.10 -3.21
N MET A 18 -2.29 -13.83 -2.25
CA MET A 18 -2.65 -15.22 -1.99
C MET A 18 -4.12 -15.38 -1.59
N HIS A 19 -4.66 -14.45 -0.80
CA HIS A 19 -6.07 -14.45 -0.41
C HIS A 19 -7.00 -14.36 -1.64
N TYR A 20 -6.76 -13.44 -2.55
CA TYR A 20 -7.58 -13.30 -3.75
C TYR A 20 -7.39 -14.45 -4.75
N LEU A 21 -6.17 -14.97 -4.91
CA LEU A 21 -5.91 -16.16 -5.73
C LEU A 21 -6.69 -17.39 -5.21
N GLN A 22 -6.72 -17.60 -3.90
CA GLN A 22 -7.50 -18.69 -3.28
C GLN A 22 -9.02 -18.54 -3.47
N GLN A 23 -9.50 -17.32 -3.71
CA GLN A 23 -10.91 -17.06 -4.05
C GLN A 23 -11.18 -17.13 -5.57
N GLY A 24 -10.19 -17.50 -6.39
CA GLY A 24 -10.34 -17.66 -7.84
C GLY A 24 -10.25 -16.35 -8.64
N PHE A 25 -9.74 -15.26 -8.06
CA PHE A 25 -9.51 -14.03 -8.78
C PHE A 25 -8.17 -14.05 -9.53
N SER A 26 -8.13 -13.40 -10.70
CA SER A 26 -6.87 -13.10 -11.37
C SER A 26 -6.15 -11.95 -10.67
N VAL A 27 -4.87 -12.15 -10.35
CA VAL A 27 -4.04 -11.18 -9.63
C VAL A 27 -2.86 -10.75 -10.47
N ILE A 28 -2.67 -9.44 -10.64
CA ILE A 28 -1.47 -8.84 -11.21
C ILE A 28 -0.62 -8.31 -10.06
N GLY A 29 0.59 -8.85 -9.93
CA GLY A 29 1.56 -8.36 -8.94
C GLY A 29 2.58 -7.43 -9.59
N ILE A 30 2.69 -6.19 -9.10
CA ILE A 30 3.65 -5.21 -9.63
C ILE A 30 4.80 -5.03 -8.61
N GLY A 31 6.04 -5.23 -9.07
CA GLY A 31 7.20 -5.03 -8.22
C GLY A 31 8.48 -5.55 -8.83
N ARG A 32 9.61 -5.38 -8.13
CA ARG A 32 10.94 -5.80 -8.62
C ARG A 32 11.18 -7.31 -8.53
N LYS A 33 10.48 -7.98 -7.59
CA LYS A 33 10.65 -9.42 -7.31
C LYS A 33 9.29 -10.08 -7.13
N HIS A 34 9.19 -11.30 -7.60
CA HIS A 34 7.98 -12.12 -7.49
C HIS A 34 8.32 -13.47 -6.85
N THR A 35 7.48 -13.91 -5.92
CA THR A 35 7.66 -15.16 -5.14
C THR A 35 6.39 -16.02 -5.11
N ILE A 36 5.39 -15.64 -5.91
CA ILE A 36 4.12 -16.36 -6.01
C ILE A 36 4.17 -17.20 -7.28
N ASP A 37 3.91 -18.48 -7.14
CA ASP A 37 3.72 -19.43 -8.23
C ASP A 37 2.26 -19.88 -8.21
N HIS A 38 1.45 -19.38 -9.16
CA HIS A 38 0.03 -19.66 -9.30
C HIS A 38 -0.43 -19.36 -10.71
N ALA A 39 -1.31 -20.19 -11.28
CA ALA A 39 -1.76 -20.07 -12.67
C ALA A 39 -2.45 -18.72 -12.96
N ASP A 40 -3.22 -18.19 -11.97
CA ASP A 40 -3.94 -16.92 -12.11
C ASP A 40 -3.16 -15.71 -11.58
N TYR A 41 -1.84 -15.87 -11.31
CA TYR A 41 -0.96 -14.80 -10.93
C TYR A 41 -0.09 -14.34 -12.10
N GLN A 42 -0.21 -13.05 -12.44
CA GLN A 42 0.61 -12.42 -13.48
C GLN A 42 1.66 -11.50 -12.84
N PRO A 43 2.96 -11.84 -12.89
CA PRO A 43 4.01 -10.95 -12.43
C PRO A 43 4.26 -9.82 -13.44
N VAL A 44 4.41 -8.60 -12.95
CA VAL A 44 4.81 -7.42 -13.72
C VAL A 44 6.05 -6.82 -13.07
N VAL A 45 7.21 -6.98 -13.72
CA VAL A 45 8.47 -6.43 -13.20
C VAL A 45 8.50 -4.93 -13.43
N CYS A 46 8.52 -4.16 -12.35
CA CYS A 46 8.58 -2.70 -12.39
C CYS A 46 9.28 -2.17 -11.13
N ASP A 47 10.23 -1.26 -11.31
CA ASP A 47 10.72 -0.44 -10.20
C ASP A 47 9.77 0.73 -10.00
N LEU A 48 9.03 0.69 -8.91
CA LEU A 48 8.04 1.71 -8.56
C LEU A 48 8.66 3.03 -8.06
N THR A 49 9.97 3.12 -7.94
CA THR A 49 10.67 4.39 -7.71
C THR A 49 11.01 5.13 -9.02
N ASP A 50 10.86 4.44 -10.16
CA ASP A 50 11.05 5.01 -11.48
C ASP A 50 9.70 5.38 -12.12
N GLU A 51 9.42 6.69 -12.20
CA GLU A 51 8.21 7.20 -12.84
C GLU A 51 8.06 6.75 -14.30
N LYS A 52 9.17 6.66 -15.06
CA LYS A 52 9.12 6.26 -16.46
C LYS A 52 8.69 4.81 -16.58
N ALA A 53 9.19 3.94 -15.69
CA ALA A 53 8.78 2.54 -15.62
C ALA A 53 7.27 2.42 -15.32
N ILE A 54 6.74 3.21 -14.37
CA ILE A 54 5.30 3.21 -14.08
C ILE A 54 4.48 3.72 -15.29
N ARG A 55 4.92 4.79 -15.93
CA ARG A 55 4.23 5.36 -17.09
C ARG A 55 4.18 4.40 -18.28
N SER A 56 5.18 3.52 -18.45
CA SER A 56 5.24 2.53 -19.52
C SER A 56 4.40 1.28 -19.28
N LEU A 57 3.80 1.09 -18.10
CA LEU A 57 2.93 -0.06 -17.83
C LEU A 57 1.73 -0.06 -18.77
N ASP A 58 1.44 -1.21 -19.37
CA ASP A 58 0.28 -1.42 -20.24
C ASP A 58 -0.99 -1.68 -19.40
N ALA A 59 -1.54 -0.61 -18.84
CA ALA A 59 -2.75 -0.69 -18.01
C ALA A 59 -4.02 -0.96 -18.84
N GLU A 60 -4.02 -0.70 -20.14
CA GLU A 60 -5.17 -0.96 -21.03
C GLU A 60 -5.47 -2.45 -21.12
N SER A 61 -4.45 -3.30 -21.14
CA SER A 61 -4.61 -4.75 -21.12
C SER A 61 -5.25 -5.31 -19.84
N TRP A 62 -5.33 -4.51 -18.78
CA TRP A 62 -5.88 -4.92 -17.48
C TRP A 62 -7.36 -4.59 -17.30
N THR A 63 -7.92 -3.71 -18.13
CA THR A 63 -9.26 -3.13 -17.95
C THR A 63 -10.39 -3.90 -18.65
N SER A 64 -10.22 -5.20 -18.91
CA SER A 64 -11.32 -6.07 -19.35
C SER A 64 -12.43 -6.19 -18.31
N ASP A 65 -12.10 -6.00 -17.03
CA ASP A 65 -12.95 -6.13 -15.86
C ASP A 65 -12.89 -4.90 -14.97
N ASP A 66 -13.78 -4.84 -13.97
CA ASP A 66 -13.63 -3.93 -12.84
C ASP A 66 -12.31 -4.17 -12.12
N ILE A 67 -11.68 -3.12 -11.65
CA ILE A 67 -10.35 -3.15 -11.06
C ILE A 67 -10.41 -2.90 -9.55
N LEU A 68 -9.69 -3.75 -8.81
CA LEU A 68 -9.23 -3.47 -7.45
C LEU A 68 -7.73 -3.18 -7.48
N LEU A 69 -7.34 -1.93 -7.27
CA LEU A 69 -5.94 -1.53 -7.10
C LEU A 69 -5.57 -1.53 -5.62
N VAL A 70 -4.55 -2.28 -5.23
CA VAL A 70 -3.98 -2.25 -3.87
C VAL A 70 -2.56 -1.68 -3.94
N ASN A 71 -2.39 -0.41 -3.59
CA ASN A 71 -1.11 0.24 -3.41
C ASN A 71 -0.54 -0.15 -2.04
N ASN A 72 0.22 -1.26 -2.03
CA ASN A 72 0.82 -1.82 -0.82
C ASN A 72 2.33 -1.64 -0.78
N ALA A 73 3.02 -1.58 -1.92
CA ALA A 73 4.46 -1.39 -1.95
C ALA A 73 4.85 -0.14 -1.13
N GLY A 74 5.85 -0.30 -0.28
CA GLY A 74 6.33 0.78 0.56
C GLY A 74 7.66 0.42 1.22
N MET A 75 8.40 1.44 1.60
CA MET A 75 9.63 1.32 2.36
C MET A 75 9.64 2.30 3.52
N LEU A 76 10.32 1.93 4.59
CA LEU A 76 10.57 2.78 5.74
C LEU A 76 11.69 3.80 5.44
N GLY A 77 12.65 3.40 4.62
CA GLY A 77 13.89 4.12 4.40
C GLY A 77 14.90 3.87 5.54
N ILE A 78 15.90 4.73 5.61
CA ILE A 78 16.88 4.74 6.70
C ILE A 78 16.23 5.34 7.94
N VAL A 79 16.34 4.64 9.07
CA VAL A 79 15.80 5.11 10.36
C VAL A 79 16.87 5.90 11.06
N LYS A 80 16.85 7.22 10.85
CA LYS A 80 17.78 8.21 11.47
C LYS A 80 17.07 9.56 11.58
N ARG A 81 17.63 10.46 12.38
CA ARG A 81 17.16 11.84 12.44
C ARG A 81 17.32 12.52 11.07
N LEU A 82 16.44 13.43 10.73
CA LEU A 82 16.43 14.08 9.41
C LEU A 82 17.77 14.73 9.06
N SER A 83 18.45 15.33 10.05
CA SER A 83 19.80 15.92 9.89
C SER A 83 20.88 14.91 9.49
N ASP A 84 20.64 13.62 9.78
CA ASP A 84 21.63 12.55 9.64
C ASP A 84 21.29 11.58 8.49
N GLN A 85 20.28 11.93 7.68
CA GLN A 85 19.83 11.15 6.52
C GLN A 85 20.43 11.68 5.21
N ASP A 86 20.74 10.75 4.30
CA ASP A 86 21.16 11.11 2.94
C ASP A 86 19.95 11.48 2.06
N SER A 87 20.09 12.52 1.25
CA SER A 87 19.05 13.00 0.32
C SER A 87 18.44 11.93 -0.60
N PRO A 88 19.24 11.00 -1.19
CA PRO A 88 18.68 9.97 -2.08
C PRO A 88 17.68 9.05 -1.40
N ASP A 89 17.89 8.71 -0.12
CA ASP A 89 16.95 7.87 0.63
C ASP A 89 15.60 8.56 0.83
N ILE A 90 15.60 9.85 1.19
CA ILE A 90 14.38 10.65 1.33
C ILE A 90 13.57 10.64 0.03
N GLY A 91 14.25 10.89 -1.10
CA GLY A 91 13.63 10.88 -2.42
C GLY A 91 13.01 9.52 -2.77
N ALA A 92 13.72 8.43 -2.51
CA ALA A 92 13.23 7.07 -2.78
C ALA A 92 12.00 6.70 -1.94
N VAL A 93 11.96 7.09 -0.66
CA VAL A 93 10.79 6.88 0.21
C VAL A 93 9.57 7.63 -0.33
N MET A 94 9.73 8.90 -0.71
CA MET A 94 8.63 9.68 -1.29
C MET A 94 8.17 9.10 -2.63
N ALA A 95 9.11 8.72 -3.50
CA ALA A 95 8.80 8.12 -4.79
C ALA A 95 7.96 6.85 -4.65
N LEU A 96 8.38 5.90 -3.79
CA LEU A 96 7.68 4.63 -3.63
C LEU A 96 6.36 4.77 -2.87
N ASN A 97 6.35 5.53 -1.74
CA ASN A 97 5.22 5.51 -0.82
C ASN A 97 4.09 6.48 -1.21
N ALA A 98 4.36 7.52 -1.99
CA ALA A 98 3.39 8.56 -2.35
C ALA A 98 3.26 8.76 -3.87
N ILE A 99 4.37 8.96 -4.60
CA ILE A 99 4.32 9.27 -6.03
C ILE A 99 3.85 8.05 -6.85
N ALA A 100 4.38 6.86 -6.59
CA ALA A 100 3.98 5.65 -7.30
C ALA A 100 2.48 5.34 -7.15
N PRO A 101 1.87 5.36 -5.94
CA PRO A 101 0.42 5.26 -5.78
C PRO A 101 -0.36 6.31 -6.58
N ALA A 102 0.07 7.58 -6.55
CA ALA A 102 -0.59 8.65 -7.29
C ALA A 102 -0.57 8.40 -8.81
N LEU A 103 0.56 7.97 -9.36
CA LEU A 103 0.70 7.65 -10.78
C LEU A 103 -0.16 6.45 -11.19
N LEU A 104 -0.24 5.41 -10.35
CA LEU A 104 -1.07 4.24 -10.60
C LEU A 104 -2.57 4.58 -10.51
N MET A 105 -3.00 5.36 -9.51
CA MET A 105 -4.37 5.87 -9.41
C MET A 105 -4.74 6.68 -10.65
N ASN A 106 -3.92 7.64 -11.05
CA ASN A 106 -4.14 8.45 -12.25
C ASN A 106 -4.26 7.57 -13.52
N LYS A 107 -3.32 6.65 -13.72
CA LYS A 107 -3.29 5.78 -14.89
C LYS A 107 -4.54 4.89 -14.97
N LEU A 108 -4.87 4.20 -13.87
CA LEU A 108 -6.01 3.28 -13.83
C LEU A 108 -7.36 4.02 -13.85
N ALA A 109 -7.49 5.19 -13.26
CA ALA A 109 -8.71 5.98 -13.36
C ALA A 109 -9.03 6.34 -14.81
N ARG A 110 -8.02 6.76 -15.58
CA ARG A 110 -8.17 7.10 -17.00
C ARG A 110 -8.52 5.89 -17.86
N THR A 111 -7.84 4.75 -17.63
CA THR A 111 -8.11 3.54 -18.41
C THR A 111 -9.44 2.90 -18.05
N CYS A 112 -9.84 2.88 -16.77
CA CYS A 112 -11.16 2.41 -16.35
C CYS A 112 -12.28 3.29 -16.92
N GLU A 113 -12.10 4.62 -16.93
CA GLU A 113 -13.06 5.55 -17.55
C GLU A 113 -13.24 5.24 -19.04
N ALA A 114 -12.15 5.11 -19.80
CA ALA A 114 -12.20 4.81 -21.23
C ALA A 114 -12.86 3.45 -21.52
N ALA A 115 -12.71 2.48 -20.63
CA ALA A 115 -13.27 1.13 -20.73
C ALA A 115 -14.67 0.98 -20.10
N ALA A 116 -15.23 2.03 -19.51
CA ALA A 116 -16.47 2.02 -18.73
C ALA A 116 -16.47 0.97 -17.60
N LYS A 117 -15.35 0.86 -16.88
CA LYS A 117 -15.15 -0.05 -15.75
C LYS A 117 -15.08 0.70 -14.43
N SER A 118 -15.45 0.04 -13.35
CA SER A 118 -15.32 0.60 -12.01
C SER A 118 -13.89 0.44 -11.48
N LEU A 119 -13.49 1.39 -10.63
CA LEU A 119 -12.20 1.37 -9.94
C LEU A 119 -12.42 1.41 -8.43
N THR A 120 -11.87 0.42 -7.74
CA THR A 120 -11.71 0.45 -6.28
C THR A 120 -10.23 0.58 -5.97
N VAL A 121 -9.86 1.56 -5.15
CA VAL A 121 -8.49 1.81 -4.72
C VAL A 121 -8.35 1.51 -3.24
N VAL A 122 -7.33 0.76 -2.88
CA VAL A 122 -6.87 0.56 -1.51
C VAL A 122 -5.45 1.07 -1.40
N ASN A 123 -5.22 2.08 -0.59
CA ASN A 123 -3.90 2.60 -0.28
C ASN A 123 -3.49 2.16 1.13
N ILE A 124 -2.41 1.36 1.25
CA ILE A 124 -1.92 0.94 2.56
C ILE A 124 -1.14 2.08 3.20
N SER A 125 -1.78 2.75 4.15
CA SER A 125 -1.23 3.84 4.96
C SER A 125 -0.57 3.30 6.25
N SER A 126 -0.44 4.15 7.23
CA SER A 126 0.16 3.84 8.55
C SER A 126 -0.35 4.84 9.59
N GLY A 127 -0.37 4.45 10.86
CA GLY A 127 -0.55 5.41 11.95
C GLY A 127 0.51 6.53 11.99
N ALA A 128 1.63 6.34 11.29
CA ALA A 128 2.67 7.36 11.11
C ALA A 128 2.23 8.54 10.23
N ALA A 129 1.15 8.41 9.47
CA ALA A 129 0.58 9.52 8.69
C ALA A 129 -0.01 10.63 9.58
N LYS A 130 -0.48 10.26 10.76
CA LYS A 130 -1.22 11.18 11.68
C LYS A 130 -0.41 11.61 12.91
N ARG A 131 0.83 11.13 13.05
CA ARG A 131 1.69 11.49 14.18
C ARG A 131 3.15 11.53 13.76
N ALA A 132 3.88 12.50 14.26
CA ALA A 132 5.32 12.57 14.09
C ALA A 132 6.01 11.48 14.91
N ILE A 133 6.90 10.73 14.26
CA ILE A 133 7.77 9.74 14.92
C ILE A 133 9.21 10.17 14.62
N PRO A 134 9.99 10.56 15.63
CA PRO A 134 11.41 10.90 15.44
C PRO A 134 12.13 9.78 14.69
N SER A 135 13.06 10.13 13.83
CA SER A 135 13.82 9.24 12.94
C SER A 135 13.04 8.64 11.76
N TRP A 136 11.75 8.94 11.59
CA TRP A 136 10.91 8.49 10.48
C TRP A 136 10.39 9.63 9.61
N SER A 137 11.12 10.75 9.49
CA SER A 137 10.63 11.97 8.86
C SER A 137 10.10 11.76 7.44
N ALA A 138 10.90 11.12 6.57
CA ALA A 138 10.49 10.83 5.19
C ALA A 138 9.30 9.85 5.15
N TYR A 139 9.29 8.82 6.00
CA TYR A 139 8.19 7.86 6.08
C TYR A 139 6.89 8.51 6.53
N CYS A 140 6.90 9.26 7.65
CA CYS A 140 5.73 9.98 8.14
C CYS A 140 5.18 10.94 7.07
N ALA A 141 6.05 11.75 6.46
CA ALA A 141 5.68 12.68 5.40
C ALA A 141 5.07 11.96 4.18
N SER A 142 5.66 10.85 3.75
CA SER A 142 5.14 10.08 2.61
C SER A 142 3.77 9.46 2.87
N LYS A 143 3.52 8.97 4.10
CA LYS A 143 2.22 8.40 4.47
C LYS A 143 1.15 9.48 4.68
N ALA A 144 1.52 10.65 5.20
CA ALA A 144 0.62 11.82 5.25
C ALA A 144 0.27 12.32 3.84
N ALA A 145 1.24 12.37 2.93
CA ALA A 145 1.00 12.70 1.52
C ALA A 145 0.06 11.68 0.86
N LEU A 146 0.26 10.39 1.10
CA LEU A 146 -0.62 9.34 0.56
C LEU A 146 -2.07 9.48 1.07
N GLU A 147 -2.28 9.83 2.35
CA GLU A 147 -3.62 10.06 2.90
C GLU A 147 -4.30 11.26 2.21
N MET A 148 -3.61 12.38 2.09
CA MET A 148 -4.15 13.57 1.41
C MET A 148 -4.43 13.31 -0.07
N LEU A 149 -3.54 12.62 -0.78
CA LEU A 149 -3.75 12.22 -2.18
C LEU A 149 -4.97 11.29 -2.32
N SER A 150 -5.20 10.38 -1.37
CA SER A 150 -6.33 9.46 -1.39
C SER A 150 -7.66 10.20 -1.25
N GLU A 151 -7.75 11.12 -0.29
CA GLU A 151 -8.95 11.91 -0.03
C GLU A 151 -9.26 12.86 -1.19
N THR A 152 -8.25 13.59 -1.66
CA THR A 152 -8.41 14.52 -2.80
C THR A 152 -8.85 13.75 -4.05
N PHE A 153 -8.22 12.64 -4.38
CA PHE A 153 -8.60 11.82 -5.52
C PHE A 153 -10.05 11.31 -5.42
N TYR A 154 -10.47 10.87 -4.23
CA TYR A 154 -11.87 10.47 -4.00
C TYR A 154 -12.84 11.61 -4.30
N LEU A 155 -12.59 12.82 -3.78
CA LEU A 155 -13.46 13.99 -4.02
C LEU A 155 -13.52 14.37 -5.50
N GLU A 156 -12.38 14.37 -6.19
CA GLU A 156 -12.30 14.65 -7.63
C GLU A 156 -13.09 13.63 -8.47
N GLU A 157 -13.06 12.36 -8.11
CA GLU A 157 -13.82 11.32 -8.80
C GLU A 157 -15.33 11.45 -8.52
N GLN A 158 -15.73 11.86 -7.31
CA GLN A 158 -17.13 12.16 -6.98
C GLN A 158 -17.64 13.37 -7.77
N GLU A 159 -16.86 14.45 -7.90
CA GLU A 159 -17.20 15.62 -8.71
C GLU A 159 -17.43 15.26 -10.18
N LYS A 160 -16.73 14.27 -10.70
CA LYS A 160 -16.92 13.73 -12.06
C LYS A 160 -18.12 12.76 -12.19
N GLY A 161 -18.82 12.48 -11.09
CA GLY A 161 -19.92 11.53 -11.06
C GLY A 161 -19.48 10.07 -11.26
N ARG A 162 -18.23 9.73 -10.95
CA ARG A 162 -17.70 8.37 -11.11
C ARG A 162 -17.95 7.52 -9.87
N ASN A 163 -18.22 6.25 -10.09
CA ASN A 163 -18.36 5.26 -9.00
C ASN A 163 -16.99 4.70 -8.58
N THR A 164 -16.05 5.59 -8.28
CA THR A 164 -14.73 5.20 -7.74
C THR A 164 -14.81 5.11 -6.23
N LYS A 165 -14.35 3.98 -5.68
CA LYS A 165 -14.24 3.77 -4.23
C LYS A 165 -12.78 3.91 -3.81
N VAL A 166 -12.51 4.64 -2.73
CA VAL A 166 -11.15 4.83 -2.23
C VAL A 166 -11.08 4.48 -0.75
N TYR A 167 -10.21 3.57 -0.41
CA TYR A 167 -9.92 3.15 0.96
C TYR A 167 -8.44 3.44 1.28
N CYS A 168 -8.18 4.31 2.22
CA CYS A 168 -6.85 4.55 2.77
C CYS A 168 -6.76 3.89 4.13
N VAL A 169 -5.96 2.82 4.23
CA VAL A 169 -6.09 1.84 5.31
C VAL A 169 -4.82 1.78 6.16
N ALA A 170 -4.96 2.00 7.46
CA ALA A 170 -3.89 1.75 8.43
C ALA A 170 -3.99 0.29 8.93
N PRO A 171 -3.01 -0.59 8.61
CA PRO A 171 -3.10 -2.02 8.93
C PRO A 171 -2.83 -2.34 10.41
N GLY A 172 -2.29 -1.41 11.18
CA GLY A 172 -1.77 -1.64 12.52
C GLY A 172 -0.31 -2.08 12.50
N VAL A 173 0.13 -2.76 13.56
CA VAL A 173 1.49 -3.30 13.68
C VAL A 173 1.46 -4.76 13.20
N VAL A 174 2.19 -5.06 12.13
CA VAL A 174 2.08 -6.32 11.40
C VAL A 174 3.44 -7.00 11.31
N ASP A 175 3.52 -8.31 11.54
CA ASP A 175 4.76 -9.08 11.45
C ASP A 175 5.22 -9.21 9.98
N THR A 176 6.13 -8.34 9.60
CA THR A 176 6.64 -8.19 8.24
C THR A 176 8.14 -7.93 8.25
N PRO A 177 8.85 -8.06 7.09
CA PRO A 177 10.25 -7.67 7.00
C PRO A 177 10.51 -6.21 7.40
N MET A 178 9.58 -5.29 7.14
CA MET A 178 9.68 -3.90 7.60
C MET A 178 9.69 -3.81 9.14
N GLN A 179 8.86 -4.60 9.81
CA GLN A 179 8.82 -4.66 11.27
C GLN A 179 10.12 -5.24 11.84
N ALA A 180 10.71 -6.24 11.19
CA ALA A 180 12.03 -6.76 11.56
C ALA A 180 13.12 -5.69 11.38
N GLN A 181 13.07 -4.90 10.30
CA GLN A 181 13.96 -3.75 10.09
C GLN A 181 13.85 -2.74 11.23
N ILE A 182 12.64 -2.39 11.66
CA ILE A 182 12.42 -1.44 12.78
C ILE A 182 13.09 -1.94 14.06
N ARG A 183 12.93 -3.22 14.38
CA ARG A 183 13.54 -3.83 15.59
C ARG A 183 15.05 -3.95 15.51
N SER A 184 15.64 -3.99 14.31
CA SER A 184 17.10 -4.08 14.16
C SER A 184 17.84 -2.75 14.34
N VAL A 185 17.12 -1.65 14.49
CA VAL A 185 17.72 -0.31 14.64
C VAL A 185 18.15 -0.08 16.09
N ASP A 186 19.37 0.45 16.26
CA ASP A 186 19.88 0.81 17.58
C ASP A 186 19.04 1.91 18.25
N SER A 187 18.91 1.85 19.56
CA SER A 187 18.13 2.81 20.34
C SER A 187 18.70 4.23 20.28
N THR A 188 19.96 4.41 19.95
CA THR A 188 20.60 5.73 19.74
C THR A 188 20.08 6.41 18.49
N ASP A 189 19.80 5.64 17.44
CA ASP A 189 19.20 6.13 16.18
C ASP A 189 17.68 6.21 16.26
N PHE A 190 17.05 5.32 17.04
CA PHE A 190 15.59 5.24 17.18
C PHE A 190 15.15 4.95 18.62
N ALA A 191 14.86 6.00 19.38
CA ALA A 191 14.49 5.89 20.78
C ALA A 191 13.24 5.03 21.05
N ALA A 192 12.34 4.90 20.06
CA ALA A 192 11.12 4.10 20.18
C ALA A 192 11.34 2.60 19.84
N SER A 193 12.57 2.15 19.53
CA SER A 193 12.86 0.74 19.16
C SER A 193 12.34 -0.25 20.20
N GLY A 194 12.49 0.07 21.51
CA GLY A 194 12.00 -0.75 22.62
C GLY A 194 10.50 -1.06 22.53
N THR A 195 9.67 -0.09 22.17
CA THR A 195 8.22 -0.31 22.00
C THR A 195 7.92 -1.37 20.92
N PHE A 196 8.70 -1.40 19.84
CA PHE A 196 8.49 -2.37 18.76
C PHE A 196 9.04 -3.77 19.14
N HIS A 197 10.06 -3.85 19.97
CA HIS A 197 10.48 -5.10 20.61
C HIS A 197 9.37 -5.63 21.51
N ASP A 198 8.81 -4.79 22.37
CA ASP A 198 7.70 -5.17 23.25
C ASP A 198 6.49 -5.76 22.49
N TYR A 199 6.08 -5.13 21.38
CA TYR A 199 4.99 -5.68 20.54
C TYR A 199 5.31 -7.08 20.03
N TYR A 200 6.55 -7.34 19.65
CA TYR A 200 6.97 -8.65 19.18
C TYR A 200 7.00 -9.68 20.31
N GLU A 201 7.61 -9.35 21.43
CA GLU A 201 7.76 -10.25 22.58
C GLU A 201 6.40 -10.61 23.22
N LYS A 202 5.44 -9.67 23.22
CA LYS A 202 4.09 -9.89 23.72
C LYS A 202 3.16 -10.57 22.72
N GLY A 203 3.63 -10.87 21.49
CA GLY A 203 2.79 -11.46 20.44
C GLY A 203 1.67 -10.55 19.94
N GLU A 204 1.85 -9.23 20.05
CA GLU A 204 0.84 -8.23 19.66
C GLU A 204 0.91 -7.83 18.17
N LEU A 205 1.79 -8.45 17.40
CA LEU A 205 1.88 -8.24 15.96
C LEU A 205 0.78 -9.04 15.24
N ALA A 206 -0.01 -8.37 14.41
CA ALA A 206 -0.95 -9.05 13.54
C ALA A 206 -0.21 -9.84 12.45
N SER A 207 -0.72 -11.02 12.07
CA SER A 207 -0.18 -11.71 10.91
C SER A 207 -0.59 -11.00 9.60
N PRO A 208 0.22 -11.04 8.53
CA PRO A 208 -0.16 -10.54 7.21
C PRO A 208 -1.46 -11.17 6.69
N GLN A 209 -1.72 -12.43 7.01
CA GLN A 209 -2.94 -13.15 6.63
C GLN A 209 -4.18 -12.56 7.30
N LEU A 210 -4.09 -12.24 8.59
CA LEU A 210 -5.19 -11.57 9.31
C LEU A 210 -5.49 -10.19 8.70
N VAL A 211 -4.45 -9.44 8.32
CA VAL A 211 -4.61 -8.14 7.64
C VAL A 211 -5.32 -8.31 6.29
N ALA A 212 -4.96 -9.33 5.49
CA ALA A 212 -5.63 -9.62 4.23
C ALA A 212 -7.11 -9.99 4.42
N GLN A 213 -7.44 -10.80 5.43
CA GLN A 213 -8.82 -11.16 5.77
C GLN A 213 -9.65 -9.94 6.20
N LYS A 214 -9.11 -9.11 7.10
CA LYS A 214 -9.80 -7.89 7.56
C LYS A 214 -9.98 -6.87 6.44
N LEU A 215 -9.01 -6.74 5.54
CA LEU A 215 -9.14 -5.90 4.36
C LEU A 215 -10.26 -6.42 3.44
N ASN A 216 -10.29 -7.72 3.15
CA ASN A 216 -11.36 -8.30 2.34
C ASN A 216 -12.73 -8.06 2.97
N ARG A 217 -12.85 -8.30 4.28
CA ARG A 217 -14.10 -8.05 5.02
C ARG A 217 -14.54 -6.58 4.94
N LEU A 218 -13.61 -5.62 5.06
CA LEU A 218 -13.90 -4.20 4.86
C LEU A 218 -14.46 -3.92 3.45
N LEU A 219 -13.87 -4.54 2.42
CA LEU A 219 -14.29 -4.33 1.02
C LEU A 219 -15.63 -4.99 0.67
N GLU A 220 -16.04 -6.02 1.41
CA GLU A 220 -17.38 -6.66 1.30
C GLU A 220 -18.49 -5.86 1.98
N MET A 221 -18.16 -4.95 2.89
CA MET A 221 -19.14 -4.07 3.52
C MET A 221 -19.67 -3.03 2.52
N PRO A 222 -20.93 -2.54 2.69
CA PRO A 222 -21.39 -1.40 1.92
C PRO A 222 -20.45 -0.21 2.04
N TYR A 223 -20.05 0.35 0.92
CA TYR A 223 -19.17 1.52 0.92
C TYR A 223 -19.87 2.74 1.50
N SER A 224 -19.33 3.31 2.57
CA SER A 224 -19.91 4.43 3.30
C SER A 224 -19.57 5.81 2.72
N GLY A 225 -18.62 5.89 1.78
CA GLY A 225 -18.02 7.15 1.33
C GLY A 225 -16.89 7.66 2.24
N GLU A 226 -16.57 6.93 3.30
CA GLU A 226 -15.43 7.21 4.14
C GLU A 226 -14.14 6.74 3.45
N VAL A 227 -13.07 7.55 3.55
CA VAL A 227 -11.79 7.22 2.93
C VAL A 227 -10.82 6.56 3.91
N PHE A 228 -10.84 6.95 5.18
CA PHE A 228 -9.83 6.51 6.16
C PHE A 228 -10.35 5.39 7.07
N TYR A 229 -9.62 4.28 7.09
CA TYR A 229 -9.96 3.10 7.90
C TYR A 229 -8.77 2.61 8.72
N SER A 230 -9.08 2.05 9.88
CA SER A 230 -8.11 1.27 10.67
C SER A 230 -8.54 -0.19 10.69
N LEU A 231 -7.68 -1.11 10.25
CA LEU A 231 -8.02 -2.55 10.34
C LEU A 231 -8.03 -3.09 11.77
N ARG A 232 -7.57 -2.30 12.74
CA ARG A 232 -7.71 -2.67 14.16
C ARG A 232 -9.17 -2.69 14.61
N SER A 233 -10.01 -1.83 14.04
CA SER A 233 -11.43 -1.72 14.38
C SER A 233 -12.35 -2.64 13.53
N ILE A 234 -11.80 -3.33 12.52
CA ILE A 234 -12.53 -4.33 11.75
C ILE A 234 -12.44 -5.66 12.50
N GLU A 235 -13.57 -6.24 12.87
CA GLU A 235 -13.65 -7.54 13.57
C GLU A 235 -13.42 -8.73 12.64
#